data_da1e5327e6e37e5dfe68951ce4dd1334
#
_entry.id   da1e5327e6e37e5dfe68951ce4dd1334
#
_cell.length_a   1.000
_cell.length_b   1.000
_cell.length_c   1.000
_cell.angle_alpha   90.00
_cell.angle_beta   90.00
_cell.angle_gamma   90.00
#
_symmetry.space_group_name_H-M   'P 1'
#
loop_
_entity.id
_entity.type
_entity.pdbx_description
1 polymer ?
#
loop_
_entity_poly.entity_id
_entity_poly.type
_entity_poly.pdbx_seq_one_letter_code
_entity_poly.pdbx_strand_id
1 'polypeptide(L)'
;MSFDHRHKVAIACLGIVSFAVTPSVIRAQDDAAPRRAPVRMDSARAALLYVSNRAADLPKGDYERQLAQKRRTDSIYAARSAGVMEFRKVTYQSRADGMTIPAYLFAPLGKRGAKGHPALVWVHGGVHSDWGTAMFPFVREAVQRGYVVITPDYRGSTGHGAAHYGAIDYGGKEVDDAISAVDYLKTLPYVDMDRLGMMGWSHGGFITAHTLFRTDHPFKAGAAIVPVTNLVFRLSYKGPGYQRDYAAEEGIGGLPFEKRAEFIRRSPVFQAANLKVPMLVHVATNDEDVNYVEDQQMVYTLRALKPDLAETKIYTDPAPWGASVGHAFSRRVDPVTLERVDSPEQIDSWNRTWTFFEWTLRPYEDRSKPLPPVRTAP
;
A
#
# COMPACT_ATOMS: atom_id res chain seq x y z
N MET A 1 -54.01 -53.45 28.05
CA MET A 1 -52.94 -54.17 28.74
C MET A 1 -52.06 -53.16 29.46
N SER A 2 -52.19 -53.18 30.77
CA SER A 2 -51.57 -52.38 31.79
C SER A 2 -50.09 -52.78 31.93
N PHE A 3 -49.18 -51.86 32.13
CA PHE A 3 -48.04 -52.04 33.03
C PHE A 3 -47.56 -50.67 33.53
N ASP A 4 -47.82 -50.52 34.79
CA ASP A 4 -47.32 -49.44 35.68
C ASP A 4 -45.90 -49.75 36.11
N HIS A 5 -45.02 -48.76 36.08
CA HIS A 5 -43.73 -48.84 36.80
C HIS A 5 -43.35 -47.48 37.40
N ARG A 6 -43.73 -47.40 38.69
CA ARG A 6 -43.28 -46.34 39.61
C ARG A 6 -41.78 -46.52 39.91
N HIS A 7 -40.97 -45.56 39.67
CA HIS A 7 -39.62 -45.45 40.22
C HIS A 7 -39.62 -44.45 41.38
N LYS A 8 -39.26 -44.96 42.53
CA LYS A 8 -39.07 -44.24 43.77
C LYS A 8 -37.80 -43.38 43.66
N VAL A 9 -37.98 -42.05 43.92
CA VAL A 9 -36.83 -41.13 44.10
C VAL A 9 -36.41 -41.22 45.56
N ALA A 10 -35.21 -41.64 45.80
CA ALA A 10 -34.54 -41.57 47.10
C ALA A 10 -33.98 -40.19 47.34
N ILE A 11 -34.48 -39.48 48.33
CA ILE A 11 -33.93 -38.22 48.80
C ILE A 11 -32.71 -38.52 49.67
N ALA A 12 -31.49 -38.20 49.17
CA ALA A 12 -30.31 -38.20 49.98
C ALA A 12 -30.14 -36.83 50.65
N CYS A 13 -30.23 -36.82 51.99
CA CYS A 13 -29.90 -35.65 52.78
C CYS A 13 -28.37 -35.39 52.72
N LEU A 14 -27.96 -34.34 52.03
CA LEU A 14 -26.59 -33.81 52.12
C LEU A 14 -26.49 -32.92 53.35
N GLY A 15 -25.66 -33.32 54.29
CA GLY A 15 -25.28 -32.51 55.46
C GLY A 15 -24.49 -31.27 55.02
N ILE A 16 -24.95 -30.13 55.48
CA ILE A 16 -24.27 -28.86 55.30
C ILE A 16 -23.12 -28.82 56.31
N VAL A 17 -21.87 -29.01 55.82
CA VAL A 17 -20.66 -28.72 56.61
C VAL A 17 -20.39 -27.24 56.45
N SER A 18 -20.67 -26.46 57.47
CA SER A 18 -20.29 -25.05 57.54
C SER A 18 -18.76 -24.93 57.75
N PHE A 19 -18.05 -24.59 56.68
CA PHE A 19 -16.67 -24.12 56.82
C PHE A 19 -16.70 -22.64 57.26
N ALA A 20 -16.29 -22.38 58.49
CA ALA A 20 -15.98 -21.05 58.94
C ALA A 20 -14.76 -20.53 58.17
N VAL A 21 -14.98 -19.69 57.14
CA VAL A 21 -13.92 -18.98 56.45
C VAL A 21 -13.50 -17.84 57.35
N THR A 22 -12.40 -17.96 58.08
CA THR A 22 -11.74 -16.82 58.71
C THR A 22 -11.20 -15.92 57.57
N PRO A 23 -11.48 -14.62 57.54
CA PRO A 23 -10.86 -13.74 56.57
C PRO A 23 -9.38 -13.61 56.89
N SER A 24 -8.54 -14.33 56.15
CA SER A 24 -7.12 -14.03 56.12
C SER A 24 -6.97 -12.66 55.49
N VAL A 25 -6.66 -11.66 56.31
CA VAL A 25 -6.21 -10.37 55.80
C VAL A 25 -4.90 -10.61 55.09
N ILE A 26 -4.99 -10.76 53.76
CA ILE A 26 -3.82 -10.68 52.89
C ILE A 26 -3.32 -9.25 53.03
N ARG A 27 -2.35 -9.02 53.91
CA ARG A 27 -1.50 -7.83 53.82
C ARG A 27 -0.85 -7.90 52.44
N ALA A 28 -1.33 -7.07 51.51
CA ALA A 28 -0.57 -6.75 50.33
C ALA A 28 0.78 -6.22 50.81
N GLN A 29 1.82 -7.05 50.67
CA GLN A 29 3.17 -6.54 50.73
C GLN A 29 3.25 -5.52 49.61
N ASP A 30 3.36 -4.24 49.98
CA ASP A 30 3.78 -3.19 49.07
C ASP A 30 5.24 -3.48 48.68
N ASP A 31 5.43 -4.48 47.80
CA ASP A 31 6.59 -4.57 46.91
C ASP A 31 6.41 -3.50 45.86
N ALA A 32 6.38 -2.23 46.31
CA ALA A 32 6.57 -1.12 45.41
C ALA A 32 7.97 -1.31 44.82
N ALA A 33 8.02 -1.88 43.60
CA ALA A 33 9.24 -1.86 42.79
C ALA A 33 9.82 -0.43 42.91
N PRO A 34 11.11 -0.28 43.18
CA PRO A 34 11.70 1.04 43.44
C PRO A 34 11.27 1.97 42.30
N ARG A 35 10.50 3.01 42.62
CA ARG A 35 10.09 4.01 41.64
C ARG A 35 11.38 4.48 40.97
N ARG A 36 11.62 4.08 39.72
CA ARG A 36 12.75 4.60 38.97
C ARG A 36 12.69 6.12 39.06
N ALA A 37 13.75 6.71 39.59
CA ALA A 37 13.88 8.16 39.61
C ALA A 37 13.56 8.67 38.18
N PRO A 38 12.77 9.74 38.05
CA PRO A 38 12.44 10.28 36.75
C PRO A 38 13.75 10.53 36.01
N VAL A 39 13.92 9.83 34.88
CA VAL A 39 15.11 9.99 34.02
C VAL A 39 15.11 11.45 33.61
N ARG A 40 16.05 12.24 34.14
CA ARG A 40 16.24 13.63 33.71
C ARG A 40 16.50 13.59 32.22
N MET A 41 15.56 14.10 31.44
CA MET A 41 15.72 14.23 30.02
C MET A 41 16.77 15.31 29.77
N ASP A 42 17.93 14.93 29.24
CA ASP A 42 18.92 15.90 28.80
C ASP A 42 18.44 16.68 27.57
N SER A 43 19.08 17.79 27.28
CA SER A 43 18.69 18.66 26.16
C SER A 43 18.81 17.96 24.78
N ALA A 44 19.77 17.06 24.63
CA ALA A 44 19.94 16.31 23.38
C ALA A 44 18.79 15.32 23.17
N ARG A 45 18.41 14.61 24.24
CA ARG A 45 17.24 13.70 24.19
C ARG A 45 15.93 14.46 24.02
N ALA A 46 15.77 15.61 24.66
CA ALA A 46 14.62 16.48 24.46
C ALA A 46 14.53 16.99 23.04
N ALA A 47 15.64 17.35 22.41
CA ALA A 47 15.70 17.79 21.01
C ALA A 47 15.28 16.67 20.04
N LEU A 48 15.65 15.41 20.30
CA LEU A 48 15.23 14.25 19.49
C LEU A 48 13.71 13.99 19.57
N LEU A 49 13.08 14.39 20.67
CA LEU A 49 11.63 14.22 20.90
C LEU A 49 10.84 15.48 20.50
N TYR A 50 11.52 16.57 20.18
CA TYR A 50 10.88 17.82 19.78
C TYR A 50 10.25 17.67 18.40
N VAL A 51 8.99 18.08 18.29
CA VAL A 51 8.24 18.11 17.03
C VAL A 51 8.14 19.56 16.57
N SER A 52 8.69 19.85 15.41
CA SER A 52 8.68 21.18 14.78
C SER A 52 7.71 21.21 13.59
N ASN A 53 7.03 22.32 13.42
CA ASN A 53 6.24 22.62 12.22
C ASN A 53 6.98 23.54 11.22
N ARG A 54 8.29 23.73 11.40
CA ARG A 54 9.08 24.58 10.49
C ARG A 54 9.68 23.73 9.36
N ALA A 55 9.46 24.14 8.12
CA ALA A 55 10.03 23.48 6.93
C ALA A 55 11.58 23.38 6.99
N ALA A 56 12.26 24.32 7.67
CA ALA A 56 13.72 24.30 7.84
C ALA A 56 14.23 23.09 8.67
N ASP A 57 13.36 22.47 9.46
CA ASP A 57 13.70 21.32 10.31
C ASP A 57 13.45 19.98 9.59
N LEU A 58 12.91 20.00 8.38
CA LEU A 58 12.77 18.79 7.56
C LEU A 58 14.15 18.25 7.17
N PRO A 59 14.32 16.92 7.12
CA PRO A 59 15.55 16.32 6.65
C PRO A 59 15.88 16.76 5.22
N LYS A 60 17.11 17.20 5.01
CA LYS A 60 17.60 17.52 3.66
C LYS A 60 18.13 16.26 2.98
N GLY A 61 17.72 16.04 1.74
CA GLY A 61 18.24 14.96 0.92
C GLY A 61 19.64 15.29 0.35
N ASP A 62 20.42 14.26 0.09
CA ASP A 62 21.61 14.37 -0.77
C ASP A 62 21.17 14.34 -2.25
N TYR A 63 20.76 15.49 -2.75
CA TYR A 63 20.11 15.61 -4.06
C TYR A 63 21.04 15.27 -5.22
N GLU A 64 22.34 15.55 -5.12
CA GLU A 64 23.31 15.18 -6.17
C GLU A 64 23.49 13.67 -6.26
N ARG A 65 23.61 13.01 -5.12
CA ARG A 65 23.67 11.55 -5.06
C ARG A 65 22.39 10.92 -5.60
N GLN A 66 21.23 11.46 -5.25
CA GLN A 66 19.93 10.99 -5.75
C GLN A 66 19.82 11.15 -7.27
N LEU A 67 20.23 12.29 -7.82
CA LEU A 67 20.30 12.52 -9.28
C LEU A 67 21.26 11.53 -9.97
N ALA A 68 22.43 11.27 -9.38
CA ALA A 68 23.37 10.29 -9.92
C ALA A 68 22.79 8.88 -9.90
N GLN A 69 22.11 8.50 -8.81
CA GLN A 69 21.42 7.21 -8.70
C GLN A 69 20.30 7.07 -9.74
N LYS A 70 19.49 8.11 -9.95
CA LYS A 70 18.43 8.11 -10.97
C LYS A 70 18.98 7.92 -12.38
N ARG A 71 20.08 8.60 -12.72
CA ARG A 71 20.76 8.38 -14.02
C ARG A 71 21.25 6.94 -14.20
N ARG A 72 21.74 6.29 -13.13
CA ARG A 72 22.11 4.86 -13.18
C ARG A 72 20.87 3.99 -13.41
N THR A 73 19.79 4.25 -12.71
CA THR A 73 18.51 3.58 -12.90
C THR A 73 18.03 3.71 -14.34
N ASP A 74 18.04 4.92 -14.91
CA ASP A 74 17.71 5.18 -16.31
C ASP A 74 18.54 4.29 -17.27
N SER A 75 19.85 4.23 -17.06
CA SER A 75 20.76 3.44 -17.91
C SER A 75 20.50 1.94 -17.81
N ILE A 76 20.23 1.44 -16.61
CA ILE A 76 19.91 0.02 -16.38
C ILE A 76 18.59 -0.34 -17.05
N TYR A 77 17.55 0.49 -16.91
CA TYR A 77 16.27 0.26 -17.58
C TYR A 77 16.41 0.29 -19.09
N ALA A 78 17.14 1.26 -19.65
CA ALA A 78 17.40 1.33 -21.09
C ALA A 78 18.08 0.06 -21.61
N ALA A 79 19.15 -0.38 -20.93
CA ALA A 79 19.90 -1.58 -21.32
C ALA A 79 19.09 -2.87 -21.18
N ARG A 80 18.39 -3.05 -20.05
CA ARG A 80 17.64 -4.28 -19.77
C ARG A 80 16.33 -4.39 -20.53
N SER A 81 15.76 -3.28 -20.98
CA SER A 81 14.53 -3.27 -21.78
C SER A 81 14.79 -3.52 -23.26
N ALA A 82 16.02 -3.33 -23.75
CA ALA A 82 16.37 -3.48 -25.16
C ALA A 82 16.00 -4.89 -25.67
N GLY A 83 15.19 -4.96 -26.73
CA GLY A 83 14.70 -6.22 -27.31
C GLY A 83 13.65 -6.98 -26.48
N VAL A 84 13.29 -6.49 -25.29
CA VAL A 84 12.32 -7.11 -24.37
C VAL A 84 11.00 -6.33 -24.31
N MET A 85 11.11 -5.03 -24.11
CA MET A 85 9.98 -4.10 -24.02
C MET A 85 10.40 -2.70 -24.42
N GLU A 86 9.45 -1.87 -24.79
CA GLU A 86 9.69 -0.44 -24.96
C GLU A 86 9.86 0.21 -23.58
N PHE A 87 10.89 1.05 -23.46
CA PHE A 87 11.13 1.89 -22.30
C PHE A 87 11.28 3.34 -22.75
N ARG A 88 10.53 4.25 -22.15
CA ARG A 88 10.64 5.68 -22.37
C ARG A 88 10.60 6.44 -21.05
N LYS A 89 11.40 7.51 -20.98
CA LYS A 89 11.25 8.56 -19.98
C LYS A 89 10.25 9.56 -20.52
N VAL A 90 9.24 9.87 -19.75
CA VAL A 90 8.16 10.77 -20.14
C VAL A 90 7.86 11.77 -19.04
N THR A 91 7.16 12.84 -19.37
CA THR A 91 6.65 13.79 -18.39
C THR A 91 5.21 14.15 -18.73
N TYR A 92 4.46 14.55 -17.72
CA TYR A 92 3.11 15.11 -17.87
C TYR A 92 2.85 16.17 -16.79
N GLN A 93 1.74 16.90 -16.92
CA GLN A 93 1.40 17.94 -15.96
C GLN A 93 0.44 17.37 -14.90
N SER A 94 0.71 17.68 -13.63
CA SER A 94 -0.22 17.39 -12.53
C SER A 94 -1.50 18.23 -12.67
N ARG A 95 -2.64 17.58 -12.48
CA ARG A 95 -3.93 18.25 -12.44
C ARG A 95 -4.11 19.15 -11.22
N ALA A 96 -3.32 18.92 -10.16
CA ALA A 96 -3.39 19.69 -8.92
C ALA A 96 -2.97 21.16 -9.12
N ASP A 97 -1.88 21.39 -9.85
CA ASP A 97 -1.26 22.72 -9.96
C ASP A 97 -0.35 22.90 -11.18
N GLY A 98 -0.37 21.97 -12.12
CA GLY A 98 0.46 22.05 -13.33
C GLY A 98 1.94 21.69 -13.11
N MET A 99 2.32 21.12 -11.97
CA MET A 99 3.68 20.63 -11.74
C MET A 99 4.04 19.56 -12.77
N THR A 100 5.23 19.64 -13.35
CA THR A 100 5.74 18.60 -14.26
C THR A 100 6.14 17.36 -13.48
N ILE A 101 5.51 16.23 -13.77
CA ILE A 101 5.75 14.95 -13.13
C ILE A 101 6.54 14.05 -14.08
N PRO A 102 7.76 13.63 -13.71
CA PRO A 102 8.52 12.62 -14.45
C PRO A 102 7.91 11.24 -14.27
N ALA A 103 8.02 10.40 -15.30
CA ALA A 103 7.58 9.02 -15.25
C ALA A 103 8.38 8.12 -16.20
N TYR A 104 8.35 6.81 -15.94
CA TYR A 104 8.73 5.84 -16.94
C TYR A 104 7.47 5.28 -17.61
N LEU A 105 7.57 5.04 -18.90
CA LEU A 105 6.59 4.29 -19.68
C LEU A 105 7.22 3.01 -20.19
N PHE A 106 6.50 1.90 -19.96
CA PHE A 106 6.86 0.58 -20.45
C PHE A 106 5.70 0.05 -21.33
N ALA A 107 6.01 -0.53 -22.47
CA ALA A 107 4.99 -1.09 -23.37
C ALA A 107 5.52 -2.32 -24.12
N PRO A 108 4.64 -3.22 -24.57
CA PRO A 108 5.03 -4.30 -25.47
C PRO A 108 5.72 -3.77 -26.73
N LEU A 109 6.76 -4.46 -27.25
CA LEU A 109 7.39 -4.07 -28.51
C LEU A 109 6.40 -4.14 -29.68
N GLY A 110 5.68 -5.25 -29.77
CA GLY A 110 4.59 -5.43 -30.74
C GLY A 110 3.30 -4.82 -30.19
N LYS A 111 2.96 -3.60 -30.65
CA LYS A 111 1.69 -2.97 -30.25
C LYS A 111 0.53 -3.62 -31.00
N ARG A 112 -0.51 -3.91 -30.25
CA ARG A 112 -1.83 -4.15 -30.83
C ARG A 112 -2.36 -2.83 -31.41
N GLY A 113 -3.31 -2.91 -32.32
CA GLY A 113 -3.92 -1.72 -32.92
C GLY A 113 -4.65 -0.82 -31.92
N ALA A 114 -5.50 0.05 -32.41
CA ALA A 114 -6.22 1.00 -31.60
C ALA A 114 -6.95 0.32 -30.42
N LYS A 115 -6.76 0.84 -29.19
CA LYS A 115 -7.34 0.28 -27.96
C LYS A 115 -6.95 -1.19 -27.69
N GLY A 116 -5.81 -1.64 -28.17
CA GLY A 116 -5.39 -3.04 -28.05
C GLY A 116 -4.89 -3.44 -26.66
N HIS A 117 -4.40 -2.49 -25.85
CA HIS A 117 -3.75 -2.76 -24.57
C HIS A 117 -4.47 -2.10 -23.40
N PRO A 118 -4.74 -2.83 -22.30
CA PRO A 118 -5.03 -2.20 -21.01
C PRO A 118 -3.78 -1.51 -20.47
N ALA A 119 -3.96 -0.56 -19.53
CA ALA A 119 -2.83 0.10 -18.92
C ALA A 119 -2.91 0.10 -17.39
N LEU A 120 -1.74 0.12 -16.76
CA LEU A 120 -1.55 0.25 -15.32
C LEU A 120 -0.80 1.55 -15.01
N VAL A 121 -1.36 2.35 -14.10
CA VAL A 121 -0.60 3.35 -13.36
C VAL A 121 -0.03 2.65 -12.13
N TRP A 122 1.29 2.51 -12.09
CA TRP A 122 1.95 1.76 -11.04
C TRP A 122 2.83 2.68 -10.20
N VAL A 123 2.41 2.90 -8.95
CA VAL A 123 2.97 3.91 -8.06
C VAL A 123 3.99 3.27 -7.11
N HIS A 124 5.18 3.86 -7.01
CA HIS A 124 6.23 3.38 -6.12
C HIS A 124 5.90 3.64 -4.63
N GLY A 125 6.50 2.84 -3.76
CA GLY A 125 6.45 3.02 -2.31
C GLY A 125 7.52 4.00 -1.81
N GLY A 126 7.41 4.36 -0.52
CA GLY A 126 8.27 5.35 0.11
C GLY A 126 7.90 6.77 -0.35
N VAL A 127 7.83 7.71 0.59
CA VAL A 127 7.50 9.11 0.28
C VAL A 127 8.64 9.72 -0.54
N HIS A 128 9.84 9.65 0.02
CA HIS A 128 11.09 10.08 -0.62
C HIS A 128 11.83 8.86 -1.18
N SER A 129 11.30 8.32 -2.27
CA SER A 129 11.87 7.23 -3.06
C SER A 129 11.67 7.53 -4.54
N ASP A 130 11.94 6.58 -5.41
CA ASP A 130 11.69 6.65 -6.84
C ASP A 130 11.38 5.27 -7.41
N TRP A 131 11.04 5.21 -8.69
CA TRP A 131 10.90 3.94 -9.39
C TRP A 131 12.29 3.31 -9.62
N GLY A 132 12.69 2.44 -8.68
CA GLY A 132 13.99 1.81 -8.63
C GLY A 132 14.11 0.53 -9.46
N THR A 133 15.35 0.08 -9.69
CA THR A 133 15.68 -1.09 -10.52
C THR A 133 15.11 -2.42 -9.99
N ALA A 134 14.86 -2.52 -8.70
CA ALA A 134 14.23 -3.70 -8.09
C ALA A 134 12.84 -4.02 -8.66
N MET A 135 12.19 -3.06 -9.31
CA MET A 135 10.88 -3.27 -9.94
C MET A 135 10.98 -3.85 -11.36
N PHE A 136 12.19 -3.96 -11.92
CA PHE A 136 12.40 -4.40 -13.30
C PHE A 136 11.74 -5.77 -13.63
N PRO A 137 11.93 -6.85 -12.86
CA PRO A 137 11.36 -8.15 -13.22
C PRO A 137 9.84 -8.15 -13.19
N PHE A 138 9.23 -7.34 -12.31
CA PHE A 138 7.78 -7.26 -12.17
C PHE A 138 7.14 -6.44 -13.29
N VAL A 139 7.74 -5.30 -13.66
CA VAL A 139 7.23 -4.50 -14.78
C VAL A 139 7.44 -5.22 -16.11
N ARG A 140 8.54 -5.96 -16.28
CA ARG A 140 8.75 -6.85 -17.43
C ARG A 140 7.62 -7.86 -17.55
N GLU A 141 7.25 -8.52 -16.47
CA GLU A 141 6.14 -9.47 -16.45
C GLU A 141 4.80 -8.81 -16.82
N ALA A 142 4.50 -7.63 -16.28
CA ALA A 142 3.30 -6.87 -16.66
C ALA A 142 3.22 -6.61 -18.15
N VAL A 143 4.34 -6.16 -18.75
CA VAL A 143 4.41 -5.88 -20.19
C VAL A 143 4.27 -7.16 -21.02
N GLN A 144 4.89 -8.27 -20.60
CA GLN A 144 4.74 -9.58 -21.25
C GLN A 144 3.30 -10.09 -21.21
N ARG A 145 2.53 -9.75 -20.17
CA ARG A 145 1.09 -10.03 -20.08
C ARG A 145 0.24 -9.11 -20.95
N GLY A 146 0.83 -8.12 -21.59
CA GLY A 146 0.16 -7.22 -22.55
C GLY A 146 -0.28 -5.87 -21.97
N TYR A 147 0.11 -5.53 -20.76
CA TYR A 147 -0.14 -4.21 -20.19
C TYR A 147 0.83 -3.14 -20.72
N VAL A 148 0.32 -1.94 -20.88
CA VAL A 148 1.13 -0.72 -20.88
C VAL A 148 1.24 -0.24 -19.46
N VAL A 149 2.43 0.10 -19.01
CA VAL A 149 2.66 0.53 -17.61
C VAL A 149 3.28 1.91 -17.60
N ILE A 150 2.68 2.84 -16.84
CA ILE A 150 3.27 4.14 -16.54
C ILE A 150 3.55 4.24 -15.04
N THR A 151 4.77 4.66 -14.68
CA THR A 151 5.23 4.71 -13.29
C THR A 151 5.66 6.13 -12.95
N PRO A 152 4.76 6.91 -12.33
CA PRO A 152 5.08 8.28 -11.94
C PRO A 152 6.10 8.32 -10.79
N ASP A 153 7.10 9.19 -10.92
CA ASP A 153 7.85 9.72 -9.80
C ASP A 153 7.11 10.99 -9.32
N TYR A 154 6.06 10.78 -8.51
CA TYR A 154 5.19 11.85 -8.00
C TYR A 154 5.99 12.87 -7.17
N ARG A 155 5.41 14.05 -6.88
CA ARG A 155 6.05 15.06 -6.03
C ARG A 155 6.57 14.44 -4.72
N GLY A 156 7.74 14.84 -4.28
CA GLY A 156 8.44 14.22 -3.15
C GLY A 156 9.40 13.12 -3.54
N SER A 157 9.32 12.56 -4.76
CA SER A 157 10.22 11.50 -5.22
C SER A 157 11.68 11.98 -5.31
N THR A 158 12.60 11.03 -5.12
CA THR A 158 14.04 11.28 -5.22
C THR A 158 14.52 11.30 -6.68
N GLY A 159 15.69 11.86 -6.91
CA GLY A 159 16.31 11.86 -8.23
C GLY A 159 15.87 12.97 -9.18
N HIS A 160 15.12 13.95 -8.68
CA HIS A 160 14.62 15.08 -9.47
C HIS A 160 14.98 16.45 -8.85
N GLY A 161 15.87 16.47 -7.85
CA GLY A 161 16.36 17.68 -7.19
C GLY A 161 15.50 18.17 -6.02
N ALA A 162 15.99 19.23 -5.36
CA ALA A 162 15.43 19.72 -4.10
C ALA A 162 14.00 20.22 -4.23
N ALA A 163 13.65 20.90 -5.31
CA ALA A 163 12.30 21.45 -5.51
C ALA A 163 11.26 20.35 -5.64
N HIS A 164 11.56 19.30 -6.41
CA HIS A 164 10.66 18.14 -6.56
C HIS A 164 10.52 17.36 -5.24
N TYR A 165 11.64 17.13 -4.56
CA TYR A 165 11.69 16.47 -3.26
C TYR A 165 10.86 17.22 -2.21
N GLY A 166 11.03 18.53 -2.10
CA GLY A 166 10.34 19.38 -1.12
C GLY A 166 8.87 19.67 -1.44
N ALA A 167 8.40 19.29 -2.63
CA ALA A 167 7.01 19.53 -3.05
C ALA A 167 6.01 18.49 -2.53
N ILE A 168 6.45 17.53 -1.71
CA ILE A 168 5.57 16.50 -1.15
C ILE A 168 4.35 17.13 -0.44
N ASP A 169 3.22 16.50 -0.60
CA ASP A 169 1.96 16.84 0.08
C ASP A 169 1.25 15.53 0.43
N TYR A 170 1.67 14.91 1.54
CA TYR A 170 1.36 13.54 1.94
C TYR A 170 -0.15 13.27 2.07
N GLY A 171 -0.74 12.47 1.18
CA GLY A 171 -2.19 12.23 1.07
C GLY A 171 -2.95 13.41 0.46
N GLY A 172 -2.24 14.27 -0.29
CA GLY A 172 -2.79 15.42 -0.97
C GLY A 172 -2.50 15.39 -2.47
N LYS A 173 -1.70 16.34 -2.94
CA LYS A 173 -1.44 16.57 -4.38
C LYS A 173 -0.68 15.44 -5.06
N GLU A 174 0.12 14.62 -4.35
CA GLU A 174 0.78 13.47 -4.97
C GLU A 174 -0.21 12.41 -5.44
N VAL A 175 -1.41 12.37 -4.86
CA VAL A 175 -2.50 11.52 -5.36
C VAL A 175 -2.97 12.02 -6.74
N ASP A 176 -3.11 13.33 -6.89
CA ASP A 176 -3.45 13.95 -8.18
C ASP A 176 -2.33 13.79 -9.22
N ASP A 177 -1.07 13.82 -8.80
CA ASP A 177 0.07 13.52 -9.68
C ASP A 177 -0.06 12.14 -10.30
N ALA A 178 -0.33 11.12 -9.47
CA ALA A 178 -0.49 9.76 -9.94
C ALA A 178 -1.71 9.58 -10.85
N ILE A 179 -2.85 10.19 -10.53
CA ILE A 179 -4.05 10.17 -11.38
C ILE A 179 -3.77 10.86 -12.73
N SER A 180 -3.00 11.93 -12.73
CA SER A 180 -2.68 12.72 -13.93
C SER A 180 -1.88 11.94 -14.98
N ALA A 181 -1.22 10.84 -14.61
CA ALA A 181 -0.56 9.93 -15.56
C ALA A 181 -1.52 9.42 -16.65
N VAL A 182 -2.81 9.39 -16.37
CA VAL A 182 -3.87 9.01 -17.32
C VAL A 182 -3.92 9.97 -18.51
N ASP A 183 -3.59 11.24 -18.33
CA ASP A 183 -3.60 12.22 -19.45
C ASP A 183 -2.48 11.93 -20.44
N TYR A 184 -1.34 11.41 -19.97
CA TYR A 184 -0.32 10.90 -20.88
C TYR A 184 -0.78 9.61 -21.59
N LEU A 185 -1.38 8.68 -20.87
CA LEU A 185 -1.88 7.42 -21.47
C LEU A 185 -2.91 7.68 -22.58
N LYS A 186 -3.75 8.71 -22.48
CA LYS A 186 -4.70 9.12 -23.53
C LYS A 186 -4.03 9.49 -24.84
N THR A 187 -2.78 9.90 -24.83
CA THR A 187 -2.04 10.25 -26.06
C THR A 187 -1.57 9.03 -26.82
N LEU A 188 -1.66 7.84 -26.25
CA LEU A 188 -1.19 6.59 -26.83
C LEU A 188 -2.35 5.86 -27.52
N PRO A 189 -2.39 5.79 -28.86
CA PRO A 189 -3.55 5.27 -29.59
C PRO A 189 -3.81 3.78 -29.34
N TYR A 190 -2.79 3.04 -28.91
CA TYR A 190 -2.87 1.61 -28.61
C TYR A 190 -3.35 1.30 -27.18
N VAL A 191 -3.55 2.31 -26.33
CA VAL A 191 -4.07 2.13 -24.97
C VAL A 191 -5.58 2.17 -24.96
N ASP A 192 -6.19 1.20 -24.30
CA ASP A 192 -7.63 1.19 -24.03
C ASP A 192 -7.95 1.92 -22.72
N MET A 193 -8.50 3.10 -22.85
CA MET A 193 -8.86 3.94 -21.70
C MET A 193 -10.03 3.38 -20.87
N ASP A 194 -10.75 2.38 -21.37
CA ASP A 194 -11.79 1.66 -20.63
C ASP A 194 -11.24 0.50 -19.81
N ARG A 195 -9.93 0.21 -19.91
CA ARG A 195 -9.23 -0.86 -19.20
C ARG A 195 -8.02 -0.34 -18.45
N LEU A 196 -8.25 0.65 -17.58
CA LEU A 196 -7.22 1.24 -16.73
C LEU A 196 -7.24 0.63 -15.34
N GLY A 197 -6.08 0.22 -14.84
CA GLY A 197 -5.85 -0.20 -13.47
C GLY A 197 -4.84 0.69 -12.77
N MET A 198 -4.85 0.64 -11.44
CA MET A 198 -3.87 1.30 -10.60
C MET A 198 -3.32 0.34 -9.57
N MET A 199 -2.02 0.41 -9.27
CA MET A 199 -1.44 -0.41 -8.21
C MET A 199 -0.23 0.24 -7.57
N GLY A 200 0.09 -0.21 -6.35
CA GLY A 200 1.28 0.24 -5.66
C GLY A 200 1.53 -0.47 -4.33
N TRP A 201 2.73 -0.27 -3.80
CA TRP A 201 3.18 -0.78 -2.51
C TRP A 201 3.35 0.33 -1.50
N SER A 202 3.06 0.04 -0.22
CA SER A 202 3.36 0.97 0.87
C SER A 202 2.70 2.34 0.60
N HIS A 203 3.46 3.41 0.48
CA HIS A 203 2.95 4.72 0.08
C HIS A 203 2.29 4.70 -1.31
N GLY A 204 2.80 3.90 -2.27
CA GLY A 204 2.10 3.69 -3.55
C GLY A 204 0.76 2.99 -3.39
N GLY A 205 0.64 2.06 -2.43
CA GLY A 205 -0.62 1.45 -2.02
C GLY A 205 -1.58 2.46 -1.37
N PHE A 206 -1.06 3.38 -0.58
CA PHE A 206 -1.79 4.51 -0.01
C PHE A 206 -2.39 5.42 -1.10
N ILE A 207 -1.57 5.82 -2.08
CA ILE A 207 -2.02 6.62 -3.22
C ILE A 207 -3.08 5.86 -4.03
N THR A 208 -2.88 4.54 -4.22
CA THR A 208 -3.87 3.67 -4.89
C THR A 208 -5.19 3.65 -4.14
N ALA A 209 -5.18 3.43 -2.82
CA ALA A 209 -6.38 3.42 -2.00
C ALA A 209 -7.10 4.78 -2.02
N HIS A 210 -6.35 5.87 -1.82
CA HIS A 210 -6.91 7.22 -1.94
C HIS A 210 -7.59 7.46 -3.28
N THR A 211 -6.94 7.05 -4.37
CA THR A 211 -7.49 7.19 -5.72
C THR A 211 -8.79 6.43 -5.87
N LEU A 212 -8.83 5.15 -5.48
CA LEU A 212 -10.01 4.29 -5.68
C LEU A 212 -11.19 4.66 -4.79
N PHE A 213 -10.94 5.36 -3.68
CA PHE A 213 -12.01 5.86 -2.81
C PHE A 213 -12.53 7.25 -3.22
N ARG A 214 -11.94 7.88 -4.23
CA ARG A 214 -12.50 9.09 -4.87
C ARG A 214 -13.59 8.70 -5.87
N THR A 215 -14.40 9.66 -6.25
CA THR A 215 -15.48 9.46 -7.22
C THR A 215 -15.12 9.86 -8.64
N ASP A 216 -14.00 10.55 -8.82
CA ASP A 216 -13.57 11.23 -10.05
C ASP A 216 -12.34 10.59 -10.71
N HIS A 217 -12.19 9.26 -10.59
CA HIS A 217 -11.09 8.53 -11.23
C HIS A 217 -11.57 7.62 -12.38
N PRO A 218 -10.73 7.36 -13.41
CA PRO A 218 -11.10 6.52 -14.55
C PRO A 218 -10.78 5.04 -14.36
N PHE A 219 -10.16 4.63 -13.25
CA PHE A 219 -9.70 3.25 -13.04
C PHE A 219 -10.85 2.28 -12.85
N LYS A 220 -10.69 1.08 -13.41
CA LYS A 220 -11.67 -0.02 -13.35
C LYS A 220 -11.34 -1.05 -12.27
N ALA A 221 -10.10 -1.06 -11.79
CA ALA A 221 -9.64 -1.93 -10.72
C ALA A 221 -8.34 -1.38 -10.12
N GLY A 222 -7.98 -1.81 -8.91
CA GLY A 222 -6.66 -1.52 -8.36
C GLY A 222 -6.19 -2.48 -7.30
N ALA A 223 -4.87 -2.50 -7.07
CA ALA A 223 -4.22 -3.35 -6.09
C ALA A 223 -3.32 -2.54 -5.14
N ALA A 224 -3.59 -2.61 -3.86
CA ALA A 224 -2.80 -1.98 -2.81
C ALA A 224 -2.10 -3.05 -1.96
N ILE A 225 -0.79 -3.07 -1.99
CA ILE A 225 0.02 -4.05 -1.29
C ILE A 225 0.69 -3.36 -0.10
N VAL A 226 0.46 -3.87 1.11
CA VAL A 226 0.95 -3.30 2.40
C VAL A 226 0.77 -1.77 2.45
N PRO A 227 -0.44 -1.25 2.20
CA PRO A 227 -0.67 0.17 2.04
C PRO A 227 -0.62 0.92 3.37
N VAL A 228 -0.15 2.15 3.38
CA VAL A 228 -0.46 3.08 4.49
C VAL A 228 -1.97 3.37 4.47
N THR A 229 -2.64 3.32 5.60
CA THR A 229 -4.12 3.41 5.63
C THR A 229 -4.69 4.40 6.63
N ASN A 230 -3.97 4.68 7.74
CA ASN A 230 -4.46 5.52 8.82
C ASN A 230 -3.35 6.38 9.42
N LEU A 231 -3.25 7.64 8.99
CA LEU A 231 -2.20 8.55 9.43
C LEU A 231 -2.29 8.91 10.92
N VAL A 232 -3.50 8.90 11.49
CA VAL A 232 -3.68 9.14 12.94
C VAL A 232 -3.04 8.00 13.73
N PHE A 233 -3.34 6.75 13.37
CA PHE A 233 -2.77 5.57 14.02
C PHE A 233 -1.27 5.44 13.74
N ARG A 234 -0.83 5.75 12.51
CA ARG A 234 0.57 5.67 12.08
C ARG A 234 1.51 6.45 13.00
N LEU A 235 1.13 7.63 13.45
CA LEU A 235 1.94 8.44 14.33
C LEU A 235 2.09 7.85 15.74
N SER A 236 1.26 6.89 16.14
CA SER A 236 1.39 6.22 17.44
C SER A 236 2.62 5.29 17.52
N TYR A 237 3.13 4.81 16.39
CA TYR A 237 4.24 3.86 16.34
C TYR A 237 5.47 4.33 15.55
N LYS A 238 5.33 5.33 14.65
CA LYS A 238 6.45 5.81 13.80
C LYS A 238 7.43 6.76 14.52
N GLY A 239 7.10 7.23 15.69
CA GLY A 239 7.99 8.03 16.52
C GLY A 239 8.19 9.48 16.07
N PRO A 240 9.08 10.23 16.79
CA PRO A 240 9.19 11.69 16.70
C PRO A 240 9.63 12.22 15.33
N GLY A 241 10.47 11.47 14.61
CA GLY A 241 10.92 11.87 13.27
C GLY A 241 9.76 12.02 12.30
N TYR A 242 8.91 11.02 12.25
CA TYR A 242 7.71 11.03 11.39
C TYR A 242 6.69 12.10 11.80
N GLN A 243 6.53 12.31 13.13
CA GLN A 243 5.67 13.37 13.65
C GLN A 243 6.16 14.75 13.22
N ARG A 244 7.48 14.98 13.29
CA ARG A 244 8.08 16.23 12.84
C ARG A 244 7.87 16.44 11.35
N ASP A 245 8.10 15.41 10.54
CA ASP A 245 7.97 15.50 9.08
C ASP A 245 6.54 15.90 8.70
N TYR A 246 5.52 15.29 9.30
CA TYR A 246 4.13 15.69 9.08
C TYR A 246 3.79 17.08 9.64
N ALA A 247 4.34 17.45 10.79
CA ALA A 247 4.06 18.76 11.37
C ALA A 247 4.69 19.91 10.56
N ALA A 248 5.85 19.66 9.92
CA ALA A 248 6.57 20.64 9.11
C ALA A 248 6.12 20.68 7.64
N GLU A 249 5.40 19.66 7.17
CA GLU A 249 4.89 19.62 5.81
C GLU A 249 3.77 20.65 5.60
N GLU A 250 3.88 21.47 4.56
CA GLU A 250 2.95 22.57 4.29
C GLU A 250 1.49 22.10 4.19
N GLY A 251 1.26 20.95 3.55
CA GLY A 251 -0.07 20.40 3.32
C GLY A 251 -0.79 19.92 4.59
N ILE A 252 -0.06 19.41 5.59
CA ILE A 252 -0.58 18.96 6.88
C ILE A 252 -0.40 20.05 7.94
N GLY A 253 0.82 20.50 8.17
CA GLY A 253 1.17 21.67 8.96
C GLY A 253 0.86 21.57 10.45
N GLY A 254 0.86 20.36 11.04
CA GLY A 254 0.62 20.16 12.48
C GLY A 254 0.42 18.69 12.85
N LEU A 255 0.13 18.45 14.11
CA LEU A 255 -0.11 17.12 14.68
C LEU A 255 -1.62 16.77 14.67
N PRO A 256 -1.99 15.48 14.87
CA PRO A 256 -3.39 15.03 14.77
C PRO A 256 -4.35 15.75 15.71
N PHE A 257 -3.91 16.17 16.91
CA PHE A 257 -4.76 16.91 17.83
C PHE A 257 -4.99 18.37 17.40
N GLU A 258 -4.11 18.94 16.56
CA GLU A 258 -4.22 20.29 15.99
C GLU A 258 -4.95 20.27 14.64
N LYS A 259 -4.70 19.24 13.83
CA LYS A 259 -5.16 19.10 12.43
C LYS A 259 -6.02 17.87 12.22
N ARG A 260 -6.85 17.50 13.19
CA ARG A 260 -7.64 16.25 13.17
C ARG A 260 -8.39 16.00 11.86
N ALA A 261 -9.08 17.01 11.37
CA ALA A 261 -9.87 16.87 10.14
C ALA A 261 -8.98 16.52 8.94
N GLU A 262 -7.79 17.12 8.85
CA GLU A 262 -6.82 16.88 7.80
C GLU A 262 -6.25 15.45 7.86
N PHE A 263 -5.89 14.98 9.05
CA PHE A 263 -5.42 13.60 9.23
C PHE A 263 -6.50 12.56 8.88
N ILE A 264 -7.77 12.80 9.23
CA ILE A 264 -8.89 11.93 8.84
C ILE A 264 -9.08 11.96 7.32
N ARG A 265 -9.07 13.15 6.71
CA ARG A 265 -9.20 13.31 5.26
C ARG A 265 -8.09 12.61 4.48
N ARG A 266 -6.87 12.60 5.03
CA ARG A 266 -5.68 11.96 4.43
C ARG A 266 -5.50 10.50 4.83
N SER A 267 -6.45 9.89 5.53
CA SER A 267 -6.41 8.49 5.93
C SER A 267 -7.43 7.68 5.14
N PRO A 268 -7.01 6.86 4.17
CA PRO A 268 -7.93 6.15 3.27
C PRO A 268 -8.95 5.28 4.00
N VAL A 269 -8.60 4.71 5.14
CA VAL A 269 -9.51 3.82 5.90
C VAL A 269 -10.86 4.49 6.22
N PHE A 270 -10.88 5.81 6.44
CA PHE A 270 -12.12 6.54 6.72
C PHE A 270 -12.99 6.79 5.48
N GLN A 271 -12.45 6.50 4.29
CA GLN A 271 -13.13 6.70 3.00
C GLN A 271 -13.45 5.37 2.30
N ALA A 272 -13.12 4.24 2.90
CA ALA A 272 -13.28 2.91 2.31
C ALA A 272 -14.73 2.60 1.86
N ALA A 273 -15.73 3.21 2.50
CA ALA A 273 -17.14 3.12 2.09
C ALA A 273 -17.41 3.65 0.67
N ASN A 274 -16.55 4.51 0.14
CA ASN A 274 -16.70 5.11 -1.19
C ASN A 274 -16.21 4.20 -2.33
N LEU A 275 -15.57 3.09 -2.04
CA LEU A 275 -15.08 2.14 -3.06
C LEU A 275 -16.21 1.71 -4.00
N LYS A 276 -16.00 1.88 -5.32
CA LYS A 276 -16.98 1.55 -6.36
C LYS A 276 -16.45 0.59 -7.44
N VAL A 277 -15.19 0.24 -7.39
CA VAL A 277 -14.52 -0.67 -8.34
C VAL A 277 -13.80 -1.79 -7.59
N PRO A 278 -13.55 -2.93 -8.21
CA PRO A 278 -12.76 -3.99 -7.60
C PRO A 278 -11.41 -3.51 -7.05
N MET A 279 -11.08 -3.94 -5.84
CA MET A 279 -9.82 -3.62 -5.17
C MET A 279 -9.22 -4.86 -4.51
N LEU A 280 -7.95 -5.12 -4.80
CA LEU A 280 -7.15 -6.15 -4.13
C LEU A 280 -6.30 -5.50 -3.04
N VAL A 281 -6.27 -6.09 -1.84
CA VAL A 281 -5.42 -5.64 -0.72
C VAL A 281 -4.65 -6.82 -0.14
N HIS A 282 -3.32 -6.74 -0.15
CA HIS A 282 -2.44 -7.71 0.50
C HIS A 282 -1.72 -7.07 1.67
N VAL A 283 -1.69 -7.74 2.81
CA VAL A 283 -1.02 -7.28 4.04
C VAL A 283 -0.27 -8.41 4.72
N ALA A 284 0.69 -8.10 5.59
CA ALA A 284 1.51 -9.07 6.29
C ALA A 284 1.44 -8.85 7.81
N THR A 285 1.28 -9.92 8.59
CA THR A 285 1.08 -9.81 10.06
C THR A 285 2.32 -9.34 10.82
N ASN A 286 3.50 -9.50 10.25
CA ASN A 286 4.77 -9.03 10.82
C ASN A 286 5.35 -7.81 10.06
N ASP A 287 4.49 -7.02 9.42
CA ASP A 287 4.91 -5.76 8.83
C ASP A 287 5.18 -4.73 9.95
N GLU A 288 6.43 -4.28 10.03
CA GLU A 288 6.87 -3.28 11.00
C GLU A 288 6.93 -1.88 10.39
N ASP A 289 6.94 -1.77 9.08
CA ASP A 289 6.99 -0.48 8.40
C ASP A 289 5.59 0.14 8.25
N VAL A 290 4.62 -0.62 7.75
CA VAL A 290 3.20 -0.35 7.95
C VAL A 290 2.68 -1.36 8.96
N ASN A 291 2.50 -0.92 10.21
CA ASN A 291 2.09 -1.82 11.30
C ASN A 291 0.82 -2.58 10.91
N TYR A 292 0.85 -3.90 11.09
CA TYR A 292 -0.28 -4.77 10.72
C TYR A 292 -1.62 -4.30 11.28
N VAL A 293 -1.65 -3.73 12.49
CA VAL A 293 -2.91 -3.21 13.09
C VAL A 293 -3.47 -2.03 12.28
N GLU A 294 -2.61 -1.20 11.66
CA GLU A 294 -3.04 -0.17 10.71
C GLU A 294 -3.73 -0.79 9.50
N ASP A 295 -3.08 -1.77 8.88
CA ASP A 295 -3.61 -2.48 7.71
C ASP A 295 -4.86 -3.31 8.02
N GLN A 296 -4.90 -3.93 9.21
CA GLN A 296 -6.05 -4.71 9.68
C GLN A 296 -7.32 -3.86 9.73
N GLN A 297 -7.23 -2.59 10.13
CA GLN A 297 -8.37 -1.68 10.14
C GLN A 297 -8.95 -1.52 8.72
N MET A 298 -8.10 -1.32 7.71
CA MET A 298 -8.55 -1.23 6.32
C MET A 298 -9.17 -2.53 5.82
N VAL A 299 -8.48 -3.66 6.05
CA VAL A 299 -8.97 -4.98 5.61
C VAL A 299 -10.34 -5.29 6.20
N TYR A 300 -10.53 -5.07 7.50
CA TYR A 300 -11.81 -5.34 8.15
C TYR A 300 -12.91 -4.37 7.71
N THR A 301 -12.57 -3.10 7.51
CA THR A 301 -13.51 -2.11 7.00
C THR A 301 -13.98 -2.47 5.59
N LEU A 302 -13.07 -2.86 4.71
CA LEU A 302 -13.41 -3.28 3.34
C LEU A 302 -14.26 -4.57 3.33
N ARG A 303 -13.91 -5.57 4.13
CA ARG A 303 -14.70 -6.80 4.26
C ARG A 303 -16.11 -6.55 4.77
N ALA A 304 -16.26 -5.60 5.69
CA ALA A 304 -17.56 -5.26 6.26
C ALA A 304 -18.42 -4.42 5.30
N LEU A 305 -17.83 -3.45 4.60
CA LEU A 305 -18.56 -2.46 3.82
C LEU A 305 -18.61 -2.78 2.32
N LYS A 306 -17.65 -3.52 1.79
CA LYS A 306 -17.43 -3.76 0.35
C LYS A 306 -17.05 -5.21 0.03
N PRO A 307 -17.76 -6.22 0.59
CA PRO A 307 -17.40 -7.63 0.42
C PRO A 307 -17.37 -8.06 -1.06
N ASP A 308 -18.22 -7.48 -1.90
CA ASP A 308 -18.32 -7.83 -3.33
C ASP A 308 -17.26 -7.14 -4.21
N LEU A 309 -16.56 -6.13 -3.68
CA LEU A 309 -15.58 -5.35 -4.41
C LEU A 309 -14.15 -5.56 -3.89
N ALA A 310 -13.98 -5.91 -2.62
CA ALA A 310 -12.68 -6.01 -1.99
C ALA A 310 -12.21 -7.47 -1.87
N GLU A 311 -11.20 -7.83 -2.62
CA GLU A 311 -10.41 -9.05 -2.37
C GLU A 311 -9.28 -8.73 -1.40
N THR A 312 -9.17 -9.47 -0.29
CA THR A 312 -8.14 -9.20 0.72
C THR A 312 -7.40 -10.46 1.08
N LYS A 313 -6.08 -10.37 1.21
CA LYS A 313 -5.23 -11.47 1.68
C LYS A 313 -4.33 -11.00 2.81
N ILE A 314 -4.36 -11.73 3.91
CA ILE A 314 -3.46 -11.55 5.04
C ILE A 314 -2.42 -12.66 4.98
N TYR A 315 -1.15 -12.30 4.86
CA TYR A 315 -0.01 -13.22 4.94
C TYR A 315 0.46 -13.27 6.39
N THR A 316 0.45 -14.48 6.97
CA THR A 316 0.77 -14.69 8.38
C THR A 316 2.25 -15.01 8.58
N ASP A 317 2.82 -14.61 9.73
CA ASP A 317 4.15 -14.98 10.17
C ASP A 317 4.05 -15.81 11.48
N PRO A 318 4.71 -16.97 11.60
CA PRO A 318 5.42 -17.61 10.49
C PRO A 318 4.46 -18.06 9.38
N ALA A 319 4.91 -17.94 8.15
CA ALA A 319 4.18 -18.53 7.05
C ALA A 319 4.09 -20.05 7.21
N PRO A 320 3.06 -20.73 6.67
CA PRO A 320 2.92 -22.18 6.79
C PRO A 320 4.14 -22.99 6.32
N TRP A 321 4.97 -22.42 5.48
CA TRP A 321 6.21 -22.96 4.94
C TRP A 321 7.49 -22.41 5.64
N GLY A 322 7.35 -21.67 6.76
CA GLY A 322 8.47 -21.22 7.59
C GLY A 322 9.22 -19.98 7.10
N ALA A 323 8.78 -19.30 6.03
CA ALA A 323 9.40 -18.06 5.57
C ALA A 323 8.86 -16.85 6.33
N SER A 324 9.69 -15.82 6.51
CA SER A 324 9.24 -14.54 7.04
C SER A 324 8.57 -13.71 5.94
N VAL A 325 7.40 -13.14 6.21
CA VAL A 325 6.68 -12.28 5.26
C VAL A 325 7.19 -10.82 5.30
N GLY A 326 6.75 -9.99 6.22
CA GLY A 326 7.20 -8.60 6.39
C GLY A 326 6.82 -7.66 5.24
N HIS A 327 7.24 -6.40 5.34
CA HIS A 327 6.85 -5.33 4.41
C HIS A 327 7.24 -5.56 2.95
N ALA A 328 8.33 -6.26 2.71
CA ALA A 328 8.85 -6.51 1.36
C ALA A 328 8.54 -7.90 0.81
N PHE A 329 7.61 -8.65 1.42
CA PHE A 329 7.38 -10.05 1.11
C PHE A 329 7.08 -10.34 -0.37
N SER A 330 6.44 -9.42 -1.08
CA SER A 330 6.02 -9.57 -2.47
C SER A 330 6.95 -8.93 -3.50
N ARG A 331 8.12 -8.39 -3.09
CA ARG A 331 9.03 -7.67 -3.99
C ARG A 331 10.51 -7.97 -3.76
N ARG A 332 10.81 -9.21 -3.40
CA ARG A 332 12.19 -9.66 -3.20
C ARG A 332 12.86 -9.91 -4.54
N VAL A 333 14.00 -9.29 -4.73
CA VAL A 333 14.85 -9.40 -5.93
C VAL A 333 16.30 -9.57 -5.53
N ASP A 334 17.03 -10.30 -6.31
CA ASP A 334 18.49 -10.31 -6.23
C ASP A 334 19.01 -8.95 -6.73
N PRO A 335 19.80 -8.22 -5.93
CA PRO A 335 20.21 -6.86 -6.27
C PRO A 335 21.25 -6.80 -7.42
N VAL A 336 21.89 -7.93 -7.76
CA VAL A 336 22.90 -8.00 -8.81
C VAL A 336 22.28 -8.42 -10.13
N THR A 337 21.51 -9.50 -10.10
CA THR A 337 20.88 -10.05 -11.31
C THR A 337 19.60 -9.33 -11.69
N LEU A 338 18.95 -8.66 -10.76
CA LEU A 338 17.60 -8.07 -10.85
C LEU A 338 16.53 -9.10 -11.22
N GLU A 339 16.76 -10.36 -10.86
CA GLU A 339 15.74 -11.40 -11.00
C GLU A 339 14.99 -11.59 -9.68
N ARG A 340 13.76 -12.10 -9.77
CA ARG A 340 12.93 -12.36 -8.58
C ARG A 340 13.56 -13.45 -7.72
N VAL A 341 13.57 -13.21 -6.40
CA VAL A 341 13.88 -14.25 -5.41
C VAL A 341 12.54 -14.73 -4.86
N ASP A 342 11.92 -15.65 -5.61
CA ASP A 342 10.58 -16.10 -5.30
C ASP A 342 10.53 -16.93 -4.01
N SER A 343 9.70 -16.49 -3.09
CA SER A 343 9.20 -17.27 -1.96
C SER A 343 7.75 -17.66 -2.23
N PRO A 344 7.20 -18.67 -1.55
CA PRO A 344 5.81 -19.09 -1.76
C PRO A 344 4.81 -17.95 -1.61
N GLU A 345 4.98 -17.06 -0.62
CA GLU A 345 4.12 -15.90 -0.42
C GLU A 345 4.27 -14.85 -1.52
N GLN A 346 5.48 -14.65 -2.06
CA GLN A 346 5.68 -13.76 -3.20
C GLN A 346 4.99 -14.31 -4.44
N ILE A 347 5.12 -15.62 -4.71
CA ILE A 347 4.46 -16.30 -5.82
C ILE A 347 2.94 -16.18 -5.67
N ASP A 348 2.38 -16.50 -4.49
CA ASP A 348 0.93 -16.42 -4.24
C ASP A 348 0.42 -14.98 -4.42
N SER A 349 1.13 -13.99 -3.86
CA SER A 349 0.76 -12.59 -3.99
C SER A 349 0.69 -12.12 -5.44
N TRP A 350 1.69 -12.49 -6.26
CA TRP A 350 1.70 -12.12 -7.68
C TRP A 350 0.68 -12.88 -8.49
N ASN A 351 0.48 -14.18 -8.24
CA ASN A 351 -0.55 -14.95 -8.92
C ASN A 351 -1.95 -14.35 -8.65
N ARG A 352 -2.25 -13.96 -7.40
CA ARG A 352 -3.50 -13.27 -7.08
C ARG A 352 -3.60 -11.92 -7.77
N THR A 353 -2.54 -11.13 -7.76
CA THR A 353 -2.51 -9.81 -8.39
C THR A 353 -2.77 -9.91 -9.89
N TRP A 354 -2.10 -10.84 -10.59
CA TRP A 354 -2.32 -11.01 -12.02
C TRP A 354 -3.68 -11.62 -12.35
N THR A 355 -4.14 -12.62 -11.60
CA THR A 355 -5.50 -13.19 -11.76
C THR A 355 -6.55 -12.10 -11.57
N PHE A 356 -6.43 -11.28 -10.56
CA PHE A 356 -7.33 -10.16 -10.29
C PHE A 356 -7.37 -9.17 -11.49
N PHE A 357 -6.22 -8.75 -12.00
CA PHE A 357 -6.17 -7.85 -13.15
C PHE A 357 -6.57 -8.53 -14.46
N GLU A 358 -6.33 -9.82 -14.64
CA GLU A 358 -6.79 -10.57 -15.79
C GLU A 358 -8.32 -10.63 -15.86
N TRP A 359 -8.99 -10.82 -14.74
CA TRP A 359 -10.44 -10.79 -14.65
C TRP A 359 -11.02 -9.40 -14.90
N THR A 360 -10.38 -8.37 -14.37
CA THR A 360 -10.91 -7.01 -14.40
C THR A 360 -10.53 -6.23 -15.66
N LEU A 361 -9.30 -6.39 -16.15
CA LEU A 361 -8.76 -5.60 -17.28
C LEU A 361 -8.52 -6.41 -18.55
N ARG A 362 -8.55 -7.74 -18.50
CA ARG A 362 -8.48 -8.66 -19.64
C ARG A 362 -7.35 -8.37 -20.62
N PRO A 363 -6.07 -8.43 -20.19
CA PRO A 363 -4.92 -8.09 -21.02
C PRO A 363 -4.72 -9.04 -22.21
N TYR A 364 -5.31 -10.23 -22.18
CA TYR A 364 -5.30 -11.21 -23.25
C TYR A 364 -6.24 -10.86 -24.41
N GLU A 365 -7.22 -10.00 -24.21
CA GLU A 365 -8.14 -9.56 -25.25
C GLU A 365 -7.50 -8.48 -26.13
N ASP A 366 -7.43 -8.73 -27.43
CA ASP A 366 -7.03 -7.74 -28.44
C ASP A 366 -8.25 -7.06 -29.03
N ARG A 367 -8.69 -5.97 -28.40
CA ARG A 367 -9.87 -5.20 -28.84
C ARG A 367 -9.66 -4.42 -30.14
N SER A 368 -8.44 -4.40 -30.67
CA SER A 368 -8.18 -3.87 -32.01
C SER A 368 -8.68 -4.79 -33.13
N LYS A 369 -8.99 -6.05 -32.82
CA LYS A 369 -9.49 -7.03 -33.73
C LYS A 369 -10.99 -7.25 -33.51
N PRO A 370 -11.76 -7.55 -34.58
CA PRO A 370 -13.16 -7.94 -34.43
C PRO A 370 -13.24 -9.22 -33.57
N LEU A 371 -14.28 -9.31 -32.75
CA LEU A 371 -14.56 -10.54 -32.03
C LEU A 371 -14.74 -11.67 -33.02
N PRO A 372 -14.20 -12.88 -32.77
CA PRO A 372 -14.46 -14.03 -33.62
C PRO A 372 -15.97 -14.26 -33.65
N PRO A 373 -16.53 -14.66 -34.82
CA PRO A 373 -17.95 -14.94 -34.91
C PRO A 373 -18.34 -15.99 -33.86
N VAL A 374 -19.45 -15.73 -33.19
CA VAL A 374 -20.03 -16.71 -32.25
C VAL A 374 -20.26 -18.00 -33.04
N ARG A 375 -19.55 -19.08 -32.70
CA ARG A 375 -19.85 -20.40 -33.28
C ARG A 375 -21.26 -20.78 -32.81
N THR A 376 -22.23 -20.65 -33.68
CA THR A 376 -23.50 -21.33 -33.46
C THR A 376 -23.20 -22.82 -33.47
N ALA A 377 -23.64 -23.53 -32.45
CA ALA A 377 -23.55 -24.99 -32.44
C ALA A 377 -24.25 -25.55 -33.70
N PRO A 378 -23.70 -26.61 -34.29
CA PRO A 378 -24.29 -27.24 -35.45
C PRO A 378 -25.69 -27.80 -35.18
#